data_0f4646b37e9fffd4b4c43307370c5206
#
_entry.id   0f4646b37e9fffd4b4c43307370c5206
#
_cell.length_a   1.000
_cell.length_b   1.000
_cell.length_c   1.000
_cell.angle_alpha   90.00
_cell.angle_beta   90.00
_cell.angle_gamma   90.00
#
_symmetry.space_group_name_H-M   'P 1'
#
loop_
_entity.id
_entity.type
_entity.pdbx_description
1 polymer ?
#
loop_
_entity_poly.entity_id
_entity_poly.type
_entity_poly.pdbx_seq_one_letter_code
_entity_poly.pdbx_strand_id
1 'polypeptide(L)'
;ITKNAETTIYTYTIENVSGNPKESFSPGPSFLYPHLLFVAKSFSVKTEKKPLFSSPADLYKWYKSLVDSMKDDKTVFAAKVKELTANAKNDEEKIKNIYYWVQDNIRYIAFEDGIAGFKPDDSQNVFQKKYGDCKGMANLTKQMLKEAGFDARLCWIGTNHIAYDYSTPSLSVDNHMICALFKNGKKYFLDGTEKYNSFGEYAQRIQGKEVLIEDGDKFILDKIPVQNATTNTEKSNISYIIDNETLKGKVKIEFLGESRASFLYSY
;
A
#
# COMPACT_ATOMS: atom_id res chain seq x y z
N ILE A 1 29.29 -8.44 -24.82
CA ILE A 1 29.54 -6.99 -24.67
C ILE A 1 30.37 -6.51 -25.85
N THR A 2 29.85 -5.59 -26.60
CA THR A 2 30.60 -4.97 -27.71
C THR A 2 30.88 -3.51 -27.36
N LYS A 3 32.13 -3.07 -27.57
CA LYS A 3 32.54 -1.68 -27.29
C LYS A 3 33.11 -1.05 -28.58
N ASN A 4 32.75 0.21 -28.81
CA ASN A 4 33.41 1.09 -29.74
C ASN A 4 33.85 2.38 -29.02
N ALA A 5 34.37 3.37 -29.74
CA ALA A 5 34.89 4.61 -29.15
C ALA A 5 33.83 5.42 -28.35
N GLU A 6 32.56 5.30 -28.73
CA GLU A 6 31.46 6.12 -28.18
C GLU A 6 30.44 5.34 -27.37
N THR A 7 30.31 4.02 -27.61
CA THR A 7 29.24 3.21 -26.99
C THR A 7 29.72 1.88 -26.47
N THR A 8 29.05 1.41 -25.43
CA THR A 8 29.15 0.03 -24.95
C THR A 8 27.79 -0.65 -25.08
N ILE A 9 27.72 -1.71 -25.85
CA ILE A 9 26.52 -2.50 -26.07
C ILE A 9 26.59 -3.76 -25.23
N TYR A 10 25.60 -3.96 -24.37
CA TYR A 10 25.39 -5.18 -23.60
C TYR A 10 24.26 -5.96 -24.28
N THR A 11 24.57 -7.17 -24.73
CA THR A 11 23.59 -8.09 -25.31
C THR A 11 23.34 -9.21 -24.35
N TYR A 12 22.08 -9.43 -24.01
CA TYR A 12 21.59 -10.53 -23.19
C TYR A 12 20.69 -11.38 -24.07
N THR A 13 20.92 -12.69 -24.06
CA THR A 13 20.11 -13.65 -24.82
C THR A 13 19.66 -14.74 -23.87
N ILE A 14 18.40 -15.11 -23.96
CA ILE A 14 17.82 -16.26 -23.32
C ILE A 14 17.05 -17.06 -24.38
N GLU A 15 17.25 -18.37 -24.40
CA GLU A 15 16.62 -19.26 -25.36
C GLU A 15 15.77 -20.30 -24.66
N ASN A 16 14.85 -20.93 -25.38
CA ASN A 16 13.98 -22.00 -24.88
C ASN A 16 13.17 -21.62 -23.63
N VAL A 17 12.69 -20.36 -23.59
CA VAL A 17 11.85 -19.90 -22.47
C VAL A 17 10.50 -20.61 -22.53
N SER A 18 10.19 -21.41 -21.51
CA SER A 18 8.88 -22.06 -21.39
C SER A 18 7.78 -21.02 -21.16
N GLY A 19 6.62 -21.26 -21.76
CA GLY A 19 5.42 -20.47 -21.47
C GLY A 19 4.97 -20.69 -20.03
N ASN A 20 4.58 -19.63 -19.35
CA ASN A 20 3.91 -19.71 -18.05
C ASN A 20 2.40 -19.58 -18.28
N PRO A 21 1.60 -20.61 -17.98
CA PRO A 21 0.15 -20.51 -18.06
C PRO A 21 -0.34 -19.46 -17.06
N LYS A 22 -1.41 -18.77 -17.43
CA LYS A 22 -2.05 -17.83 -16.51
C LYS A 22 -2.79 -18.60 -15.44
N GLU A 23 -2.39 -18.43 -14.19
CA GLU A 23 -3.00 -19.07 -13.03
C GLU A 23 -3.53 -17.99 -12.05
N SER A 24 -4.65 -18.31 -11.39
CA SER A 24 -5.17 -17.46 -10.33
C SER A 24 -4.20 -17.45 -9.16
N PHE A 25 -4.03 -16.28 -8.54
CA PHE A 25 -3.10 -16.05 -7.42
C PHE A 25 -1.62 -16.28 -7.75
N SER A 26 -1.26 -16.31 -9.04
CA SER A 26 0.14 -16.33 -9.46
C SER A 26 0.88 -15.12 -8.91
N PRO A 27 2.16 -15.27 -8.53
CA PRO A 27 3.00 -14.12 -8.19
C PRO A 27 3.20 -13.20 -9.42
N GLY A 28 3.66 -11.98 -9.18
CA GLY A 28 3.88 -10.99 -10.23
C GLY A 28 4.95 -11.39 -11.25
N PRO A 29 4.99 -10.71 -12.41
CA PRO A 29 5.93 -11.02 -13.50
C PRO A 29 7.38 -11.07 -13.08
N SER A 30 7.79 -10.25 -12.11
CA SER A 30 9.17 -10.22 -11.59
C SER A 30 9.60 -11.51 -10.87
N PHE A 31 8.67 -12.38 -10.50
CA PHE A 31 8.95 -13.71 -9.97
C PHE A 31 8.94 -14.79 -11.06
N LEU A 32 8.12 -14.61 -12.09
CA LEU A 32 7.80 -15.67 -13.05
C LEU A 32 8.69 -15.64 -14.28
N TYR A 33 9.11 -14.46 -14.71
CA TYR A 33 9.79 -14.30 -16.00
C TYR A 33 11.24 -13.88 -15.82
N PRO A 34 12.15 -14.44 -16.62
CA PRO A 34 13.49 -13.89 -16.78
C PRO A 34 13.39 -12.43 -17.25
N HIS A 35 14.10 -11.55 -16.57
CA HIS A 35 14.06 -10.11 -16.88
C HIS A 35 15.36 -9.43 -16.47
N LEU A 36 15.53 -8.20 -16.92
CA LEU A 36 16.65 -7.33 -16.57
C LEU A 36 16.09 -6.13 -15.78
N LEU A 37 16.69 -5.87 -14.61
CA LEU A 37 16.41 -4.67 -13.85
C LEU A 37 17.58 -3.68 -14.02
N PHE A 38 17.34 -2.55 -14.66
CA PHE A 38 18.31 -1.47 -14.78
C PHE A 38 18.11 -0.46 -13.65
N VAL A 39 19.14 -0.27 -12.84
CA VAL A 39 19.08 0.65 -11.70
C VAL A 39 20.14 1.72 -11.88
N ALA A 40 19.72 2.98 -11.98
CA ALA A 40 20.62 4.12 -12.04
C ALA A 40 21.21 4.39 -10.65
N LYS A 41 22.49 4.18 -10.47
CA LYS A 41 23.19 4.39 -9.18
C LYS A 41 23.65 5.84 -9.00
N SER A 42 23.88 6.56 -10.09
CA SER A 42 24.32 7.95 -10.06
C SER A 42 24.02 8.64 -11.39
N PHE A 43 24.01 9.95 -11.35
CA PHE A 43 23.97 10.81 -12.52
C PHE A 43 25.02 11.91 -12.39
N SER A 44 25.37 12.57 -13.50
CA SER A 44 26.31 13.68 -13.50
C SER A 44 25.61 14.95 -13.98
N VAL A 45 25.85 16.05 -13.26
CA VAL A 45 25.46 17.40 -13.68
C VAL A 45 26.76 18.16 -13.89
N LYS A 46 27.05 18.52 -15.14
CA LYS A 46 28.39 19.04 -15.54
C LYS A 46 29.46 18.02 -15.14
N THR A 47 30.37 18.38 -14.22
CA THR A 47 31.46 17.53 -13.73
C THR A 47 31.14 16.86 -12.38
N GLU A 48 30.06 17.23 -11.73
CA GLU A 48 29.69 16.69 -10.43
C GLU A 48 28.86 15.43 -10.55
N LYS A 49 29.36 14.33 -9.99
CA LYS A 49 28.63 13.05 -9.90
C LYS A 49 27.79 13.01 -8.64
N LYS A 50 26.48 12.77 -8.77
CA LYS A 50 25.52 12.68 -7.68
C LYS A 50 24.96 11.26 -7.56
N PRO A 51 24.84 10.71 -6.34
CA PRO A 51 24.15 9.45 -6.14
C PRO A 51 22.66 9.60 -6.48
N LEU A 52 22.02 8.52 -6.92
CA LEU A 52 20.59 8.49 -7.21
C LEU A 52 19.92 7.38 -6.38
N PHE A 53 20.11 6.11 -6.76
CA PHE A 53 19.55 4.95 -6.05
C PHE A 53 20.67 3.98 -5.63
N SER A 54 21.71 4.52 -5.00
CA SER A 54 22.84 3.71 -4.52
C SER A 54 22.55 3.00 -3.21
N SER A 55 21.60 3.52 -2.45
CA SER A 55 21.20 3.02 -1.14
C SER A 55 19.71 3.29 -0.87
N PRO A 56 19.08 2.60 0.10
CA PRO A 56 17.73 2.96 0.55
C PRO A 56 17.61 4.43 1.00
N ALA A 57 18.68 5.00 1.54
CA ALA A 57 18.71 6.40 1.94
C ALA A 57 18.61 7.36 0.75
N ASP A 58 19.27 7.04 -0.37
CA ASP A 58 19.16 7.85 -1.60
C ASP A 58 17.75 7.77 -2.18
N LEU A 59 17.14 6.58 -2.17
CA LEU A 59 15.76 6.38 -2.60
C LEU A 59 14.80 7.16 -1.70
N TYR A 60 14.95 7.05 -0.38
CA TYR A 60 14.12 7.81 0.57
C TYR A 60 14.28 9.33 0.39
N LYS A 61 15.49 9.82 0.19
CA LYS A 61 15.75 11.24 -0.07
C LYS A 61 14.99 11.74 -1.31
N TRP A 62 14.88 10.91 -2.34
CA TRP A 62 14.10 11.25 -3.52
C TRP A 62 12.60 11.27 -3.21
N TYR A 63 12.04 10.24 -2.54
CA TYR A 63 10.65 10.23 -2.09
C TYR A 63 10.33 11.41 -1.19
N LYS A 64 11.21 11.69 -0.21
CA LYS A 64 11.04 12.84 0.68
C LYS A 64 10.96 14.15 -0.10
N SER A 65 11.76 14.35 -1.14
CA SER A 65 11.69 15.57 -1.95
C SER A 65 10.32 15.77 -2.62
N LEU A 66 9.62 14.68 -2.97
CA LEU A 66 8.27 14.74 -3.49
C LEU A 66 7.25 15.07 -2.39
N VAL A 67 7.40 14.44 -1.23
CA VAL A 67 6.54 14.70 -0.05
C VAL A 67 6.70 16.15 0.42
N ASP A 68 7.92 16.66 0.52
CA ASP A 68 8.21 18.04 0.93
C ASP A 68 7.67 19.09 -0.07
N SER A 69 7.42 18.69 -1.30
CA SER A 69 6.82 19.56 -2.33
C SER A 69 5.29 19.66 -2.26
N MET A 70 4.65 18.87 -1.40
CA MET A 70 3.20 18.93 -1.18
C MET A 70 2.82 20.20 -0.41
N LYS A 71 1.59 20.64 -0.62
CA LYS A 71 1.03 21.84 0.03
C LYS A 71 -0.26 21.48 0.75
N ASP A 72 -0.15 20.58 1.73
CA ASP A 72 -1.30 20.12 2.50
C ASP A 72 -1.93 21.25 3.32
N ASP A 73 -3.24 21.44 3.15
CA ASP A 73 -4.06 22.37 3.94
C ASP A 73 -5.09 21.59 4.78
N LYS A 74 -4.75 21.40 6.05
CA LYS A 74 -5.59 20.66 7.01
C LYS A 74 -6.86 21.40 7.39
N THR A 75 -6.94 22.71 7.19
CA THR A 75 -8.11 23.51 7.54
C THR A 75 -9.36 23.07 6.78
N VAL A 76 -9.17 22.52 5.57
CA VAL A 76 -10.25 22.05 4.68
C VAL A 76 -11.02 20.87 5.29
N PHE A 77 -10.39 20.02 6.07
CA PHE A 77 -11.02 18.84 6.69
C PHE A 77 -11.00 18.81 8.22
N ALA A 78 -10.50 19.87 8.87
CA ALA A 78 -10.45 19.95 10.34
C ALA A 78 -11.82 19.78 11.00
N ALA A 79 -12.88 20.40 10.42
CA ALA A 79 -14.24 20.24 10.91
C ALA A 79 -14.71 18.77 10.83
N LYS A 80 -14.37 18.04 9.75
CA LYS A 80 -14.70 16.61 9.60
C LYS A 80 -13.94 15.76 10.62
N VAL A 81 -12.67 16.03 10.86
CA VAL A 81 -11.89 15.32 11.89
C VAL A 81 -12.52 15.53 13.28
N LYS A 82 -12.89 16.76 13.60
CA LYS A 82 -13.59 17.08 14.85
C LYS A 82 -14.91 16.32 14.97
N GLU A 83 -15.73 16.27 13.92
CA GLU A 83 -16.98 15.50 13.87
C GLU A 83 -16.73 14.00 14.15
N LEU A 84 -15.78 13.39 13.44
CA LEU A 84 -15.46 11.97 13.55
C LEU A 84 -14.93 11.58 14.92
N THR A 85 -14.32 12.51 15.65
CA THR A 85 -13.68 12.24 16.94
C THR A 85 -14.49 12.72 18.15
N ALA A 86 -15.55 13.51 17.96
CA ALA A 86 -16.31 14.17 19.02
C ALA A 86 -16.93 13.20 20.05
N ASN A 87 -17.47 12.07 19.58
CA ASN A 87 -18.16 11.09 20.41
C ASN A 87 -17.33 9.81 20.65
N ALA A 88 -16.08 9.80 20.23
CA ALA A 88 -15.21 8.65 20.40
C ALA A 88 -14.81 8.49 21.87
N LYS A 89 -14.99 7.29 22.43
CA LYS A 89 -14.74 6.98 23.85
C LYS A 89 -13.25 6.91 24.18
N ASN A 90 -12.41 6.65 23.20
CA ASN A 90 -10.97 6.49 23.35
C ASN A 90 -10.25 6.76 22.01
N ASP A 91 -8.92 6.78 22.04
CA ASP A 91 -8.12 7.06 20.86
C ASP A 91 -8.27 6.01 19.76
N GLU A 92 -8.44 4.73 20.11
CA GLU A 92 -8.64 3.67 19.11
C GLU A 92 -9.91 3.90 18.31
N GLU A 93 -10.97 4.32 18.96
CA GLU A 93 -12.22 4.68 18.29
C GLU A 93 -12.08 5.92 17.40
N LYS A 94 -11.33 6.94 17.84
CA LYS A 94 -11.00 8.09 17.00
C LYS A 94 -10.25 7.67 15.72
N ILE A 95 -9.26 6.81 15.87
CA ILE A 95 -8.44 6.30 14.76
C ILE A 95 -9.32 5.50 13.80
N LYS A 96 -10.14 4.57 14.33
CA LYS A 96 -11.07 3.76 13.54
C LYS A 96 -12.05 4.62 12.74
N ASN A 97 -12.64 5.62 13.39
CA ASN A 97 -13.61 6.51 12.75
C ASN A 97 -12.97 7.28 11.57
N ILE A 98 -11.73 7.76 11.72
CA ILE A 98 -11.00 8.44 10.65
C ILE A 98 -10.65 7.44 9.53
N TYR A 99 -10.09 6.28 9.88
CA TYR A 99 -9.65 5.28 8.91
C TYR A 99 -10.81 4.74 8.07
N TYR A 100 -11.90 4.33 8.73
CA TYR A 100 -13.09 3.84 8.05
C TYR A 100 -13.79 4.92 7.23
N TRP A 101 -13.76 6.17 7.70
CA TRP A 101 -14.29 7.27 6.90
C TRP A 101 -13.53 7.42 5.57
N VAL A 102 -12.21 7.30 5.57
CA VAL A 102 -11.42 7.33 4.32
C VAL A 102 -11.78 6.15 3.42
N GLN A 103 -11.84 4.92 3.95
CA GLN A 103 -12.24 3.73 3.18
C GLN A 103 -13.63 3.85 2.56
N ASP A 104 -14.58 4.43 3.27
CA ASP A 104 -15.98 4.50 2.84
C ASP A 104 -16.28 5.70 1.92
N ASN A 105 -15.53 6.80 2.03
CA ASN A 105 -15.86 8.05 1.37
C ASN A 105 -14.88 8.46 0.26
N ILE A 106 -13.74 7.81 0.15
CA ILE A 106 -12.74 8.11 -0.89
C ILE A 106 -12.70 6.96 -1.88
N ARG A 107 -13.10 7.23 -3.12
CA ARG A 107 -13.03 6.23 -4.19
C ARG A 107 -11.59 6.08 -4.68
N TYR A 108 -11.09 4.85 -4.75
CA TYR A 108 -9.81 4.58 -5.37
C TYR A 108 -9.87 4.78 -6.89
N ILE A 109 -9.00 5.63 -7.41
CA ILE A 109 -8.76 5.82 -8.85
C ILE A 109 -7.26 5.97 -9.04
N ALA A 110 -6.64 5.08 -9.81
CA ALA A 110 -5.22 5.13 -10.09
C ALA A 110 -4.86 6.34 -10.97
N PHE A 111 -3.89 7.13 -10.53
CA PHE A 111 -3.26 8.22 -11.27
C PHE A 111 -1.75 7.99 -11.27
N GLU A 112 -1.24 7.42 -12.35
CA GLU A 112 0.14 6.93 -12.40
C GLU A 112 0.93 7.52 -13.57
N ASP A 113 0.44 8.63 -14.16
CA ASP A 113 1.11 9.27 -15.29
C ASP A 113 2.21 10.22 -14.79
N GLY A 114 3.43 10.01 -15.30
CA GLY A 114 4.58 10.82 -14.99
C GLY A 114 4.91 10.87 -13.49
N ILE A 115 5.10 12.08 -12.94
CA ILE A 115 5.45 12.27 -11.52
C ILE A 115 4.30 11.89 -10.58
N ALA A 116 3.06 11.89 -11.05
CA ALA A 116 1.91 11.45 -10.27
C ALA A 116 1.96 9.95 -9.94
N GLY A 117 2.76 9.16 -10.65
CA GLY A 117 3.07 7.78 -10.28
C GLY A 117 3.81 7.64 -8.94
N PHE A 118 4.46 8.72 -8.46
CA PHE A 118 5.32 8.69 -7.27
C PHE A 118 4.92 9.74 -6.22
N LYS A 119 4.45 10.91 -6.64
CA LYS A 119 4.08 11.99 -5.74
C LYS A 119 2.63 11.84 -5.30
N PRO A 120 2.33 11.85 -3.97
CA PRO A 120 0.96 11.91 -3.48
C PRO A 120 0.24 13.21 -3.93
N ASP A 121 -1.06 13.14 -4.15
CA ASP A 121 -1.89 14.35 -4.27
C ASP A 121 -2.02 15.02 -2.89
N ASP A 122 -2.18 16.33 -2.88
CA ASP A 122 -2.40 17.10 -1.66
C ASP A 122 -3.70 16.64 -0.97
N SER A 123 -3.67 16.48 0.33
CA SER A 123 -4.76 15.85 1.11
C SER A 123 -6.12 16.57 0.97
N GLN A 124 -6.13 17.91 0.89
CA GLN A 124 -7.35 18.68 0.67
C GLN A 124 -7.99 18.39 -0.68
N ASN A 125 -7.18 18.13 -1.71
CA ASN A 125 -7.69 17.76 -3.04
C ASN A 125 -8.43 16.44 -3.00
N VAL A 126 -7.82 15.41 -2.39
CA VAL A 126 -8.43 14.08 -2.23
C VAL A 126 -9.72 14.18 -1.40
N PHE A 127 -9.67 14.95 -0.29
CA PHE A 127 -10.83 15.17 0.56
C PHE A 127 -12.01 15.83 -0.18
N GLN A 128 -11.75 16.86 -0.97
CA GLN A 128 -12.78 17.59 -1.70
C GLN A 128 -13.34 16.81 -2.89
N LYS A 129 -12.46 16.16 -3.66
CA LYS A 129 -12.84 15.40 -4.86
C LYS A 129 -13.49 14.05 -4.52
N LYS A 130 -13.28 13.51 -3.30
CA LYS A 130 -13.73 12.18 -2.86
C LYS A 130 -13.17 11.02 -3.68
N TYR A 131 -12.02 11.22 -4.30
CA TYR A 131 -11.25 10.16 -4.93
C TYR A 131 -9.75 10.45 -4.86
N GLY A 132 -8.95 9.40 -4.95
CA GLY A 132 -7.50 9.45 -5.01
C GLY A 132 -6.93 8.08 -5.33
N ASP A 133 -5.64 8.04 -5.65
CA ASP A 133 -4.88 6.79 -5.73
C ASP A 133 -4.37 6.37 -4.34
N CYS A 134 -3.59 5.30 -4.27
CA CYS A 134 -3.02 4.81 -3.00
C CYS A 134 -2.25 5.91 -2.26
N LYS A 135 -1.48 6.72 -2.99
CA LYS A 135 -0.65 7.78 -2.43
C LYS A 135 -1.49 8.92 -1.86
N GLY A 136 -2.50 9.36 -2.60
CA GLY A 136 -3.43 10.40 -2.16
C GLY A 136 -4.25 9.96 -0.95
N MET A 137 -4.74 8.71 -0.95
CA MET A 137 -5.49 8.15 0.18
C MET A 137 -4.60 7.97 1.42
N ALA A 138 -3.36 7.52 1.25
CA ALA A 138 -2.39 7.41 2.35
C ALA A 138 -2.07 8.79 2.95
N ASN A 139 -1.87 9.82 2.09
CA ASN A 139 -1.62 11.18 2.56
C ASN A 139 -2.82 11.77 3.29
N LEU A 140 -4.03 11.62 2.76
CA LEU A 140 -5.24 12.09 3.45
C LEU A 140 -5.39 11.40 4.82
N THR A 141 -5.20 10.08 4.89
CA THR A 141 -5.25 9.32 6.15
C THR A 141 -4.23 9.85 7.15
N LYS A 142 -2.97 10.04 6.72
CA LYS A 142 -1.90 10.64 7.54
C LYS A 142 -2.30 12.02 8.06
N GLN A 143 -2.77 12.91 7.20
CA GLN A 143 -3.07 14.29 7.58
C GLN A 143 -4.29 14.39 8.51
N MET A 144 -5.33 13.59 8.30
CA MET A 144 -6.48 13.54 9.18
C MET A 144 -6.12 12.98 10.56
N LEU A 145 -5.28 11.94 10.63
CA LEU A 145 -4.78 11.40 11.90
C LEU A 145 -3.87 12.38 12.62
N LYS A 146 -3.00 13.10 11.90
CA LYS A 146 -2.16 14.16 12.49
C LYS A 146 -3.00 15.34 13.00
N GLU A 147 -4.08 15.71 12.34
CA GLU A 147 -5.03 16.71 12.82
C GLU A 147 -5.74 16.25 14.10
N ALA A 148 -5.98 14.97 14.27
CA ALA A 148 -6.50 14.37 15.50
C ALA A 148 -5.43 14.16 16.61
N GLY A 149 -4.17 14.55 16.37
CA GLY A 149 -3.07 14.49 17.34
C GLY A 149 -2.29 13.17 17.37
N PHE A 150 -2.40 12.32 16.32
CA PHE A 150 -1.69 11.05 16.25
C PHE A 150 -0.40 11.14 15.41
N ASP A 151 0.61 10.32 15.75
CA ASP A 151 1.83 10.15 14.95
C ASP A 151 1.54 9.22 13.77
N ALA A 152 1.22 9.80 12.63
CA ALA A 152 0.92 9.13 11.39
C ALA A 152 1.92 9.52 10.29
N ARG A 153 2.39 8.54 9.52
CA ARG A 153 3.51 8.67 8.59
C ARG A 153 3.22 7.95 7.28
N LEU A 154 3.79 8.43 6.18
CA LEU A 154 3.71 7.74 4.89
C LEU A 154 4.62 6.50 4.87
N CYS A 155 4.19 5.50 4.13
CA CYS A 155 4.95 4.29 3.91
C CYS A 155 4.91 3.87 2.44
N TRP A 156 6.09 3.58 1.88
CA TRP A 156 6.26 2.97 0.57
C TRP A 156 6.42 1.46 0.74
N ILE A 157 5.77 0.68 -0.10
CA ILE A 157 5.74 -0.77 0.02
C ILE A 157 5.57 -1.45 -1.34
N GLY A 158 6.30 -2.52 -1.56
CA GLY A 158 6.04 -3.44 -2.66
C GLY A 158 4.98 -4.46 -2.28
N THR A 159 3.96 -4.64 -3.12
CA THR A 159 3.01 -5.73 -2.94
C THR A 159 3.65 -7.09 -3.26
N ASN A 160 2.93 -8.19 -3.02
CA ASN A 160 3.38 -9.54 -3.38
C ASN A 160 3.61 -9.76 -4.89
N HIS A 161 3.27 -8.78 -5.74
CA HIS A 161 3.63 -8.77 -7.16
C HIS A 161 5.08 -8.35 -7.43
N ILE A 162 5.76 -7.73 -6.46
CA ILE A 162 7.13 -7.24 -6.57
C ILE A 162 8.09 -8.22 -5.90
N ALA A 163 9.07 -8.75 -6.67
CA ALA A 163 10.08 -9.67 -6.16
C ALA A 163 11.21 -8.97 -5.39
N TYR A 164 11.36 -7.67 -5.56
CA TYR A 164 12.42 -6.88 -4.97
C TYR A 164 12.05 -6.34 -3.60
N ASP A 165 13.07 -6.02 -2.83
CA ASP A 165 12.98 -5.29 -1.57
C ASP A 165 13.97 -4.12 -1.57
N TYR A 166 14.09 -3.40 -0.46
CA TYR A 166 14.95 -2.21 -0.37
C TYR A 166 16.46 -2.54 -0.35
N SER A 167 16.88 -3.82 -0.35
CA SER A 167 18.27 -4.21 -0.62
C SER A 167 18.69 -3.93 -2.08
N THR A 168 17.71 -3.78 -2.97
CA THR A 168 17.89 -3.38 -4.37
C THR A 168 17.21 -2.03 -4.64
N PRO A 169 17.73 -0.91 -4.08
CA PRO A 169 17.07 0.39 -4.15
C PRO A 169 16.83 0.83 -5.59
N SER A 170 15.58 0.97 -5.97
CA SER A 170 15.15 1.39 -7.30
C SER A 170 13.68 1.82 -7.25
N LEU A 171 13.18 2.42 -8.34
CA LEU A 171 11.75 2.73 -8.48
C LEU A 171 10.86 1.49 -8.75
N SER A 172 11.46 0.29 -8.75
CA SER A 172 10.74 -0.98 -8.97
C SER A 172 10.56 -1.80 -7.68
N VAL A 173 10.99 -1.28 -6.52
CA VAL A 173 10.91 -2.03 -5.24
C VAL A 173 9.57 -1.86 -4.56
N ASP A 174 8.82 -0.84 -4.93
CA ASP A 174 7.48 -0.57 -4.42
C ASP A 174 6.52 -0.15 -5.54
N ASN A 175 5.26 -0.39 -5.31
CA ASN A 175 4.17 -0.05 -6.22
C ASN A 175 2.92 0.38 -5.44
N HIS A 176 3.06 0.60 -4.13
CA HIS A 176 1.94 0.94 -3.27
C HIS A 176 2.38 1.88 -2.14
N MET A 177 1.45 2.67 -1.64
CA MET A 177 1.66 3.56 -0.50
C MET A 177 0.52 3.40 0.50
N ILE A 178 0.89 3.33 1.79
CA ILE A 178 -0.02 3.22 2.92
C ILE A 178 0.37 4.21 4.02
N CYS A 179 -0.40 4.26 5.10
CA CYS A 179 -0.11 5.09 6.26
C CYS A 179 0.28 4.21 7.46
N ALA A 180 1.40 4.50 8.11
CA ALA A 180 1.74 3.93 9.42
C ALA A 180 1.26 4.85 10.53
N LEU A 181 0.70 4.26 11.57
CA LEU A 181 0.30 4.90 12.82
C LEU A 181 1.17 4.36 13.96
N PHE A 182 1.82 5.26 14.69
CA PHE A 182 2.61 4.93 15.88
C PHE A 182 1.82 5.25 17.13
N LYS A 183 1.54 4.24 17.94
CA LYS A 183 0.76 4.41 19.18
C LYS A 183 1.21 3.43 20.26
N ASN A 184 1.55 3.95 21.43
CA ASN A 184 1.92 3.15 22.61
C ASN A 184 3.01 2.09 22.32
N GLY A 185 4.04 2.48 21.56
CA GLY A 185 5.16 1.61 21.17
C GLY A 185 4.81 0.58 20.09
N LYS A 186 3.57 0.58 19.57
CA LYS A 186 3.12 -0.29 18.47
C LYS A 186 2.99 0.49 17.17
N LYS A 187 3.16 -0.23 16.07
CA LYS A 187 2.90 0.27 14.71
C LYS A 187 1.68 -0.43 14.14
N TYR A 188 0.80 0.35 13.53
CA TYR A 188 -0.36 -0.13 12.77
C TYR A 188 -0.23 0.38 11.35
N PHE A 189 -0.48 -0.46 10.39
CA PHE A 189 -0.41 -0.10 8.98
C PHE A 189 -1.83 0.01 8.42
N LEU A 190 -2.15 1.18 7.89
CA LEU A 190 -3.50 1.55 7.46
C LEU A 190 -3.49 1.70 5.94
N ASP A 191 -4.14 0.77 5.27
CA ASP A 191 -4.32 0.82 3.82
C ASP A 191 -5.75 1.31 3.50
N GLY A 192 -5.90 2.58 3.21
CA GLY A 192 -7.20 3.19 2.89
C GLY A 192 -7.83 2.65 1.61
N THR A 193 -7.06 1.97 0.75
CA THR A 193 -7.57 1.37 -0.49
C THR A 193 -8.29 0.04 -0.27
N GLU A 194 -8.10 -0.57 0.90
CA GLU A 194 -8.72 -1.84 1.29
C GLU A 194 -10.05 -1.61 2.03
N LYS A 195 -11.12 -1.45 1.28
CA LYS A 195 -12.43 -1.01 1.78
C LYS A 195 -12.96 -1.83 2.96
N TYR A 196 -12.65 -3.12 3.03
CA TYR A 196 -13.23 -4.02 4.02
C TYR A 196 -12.25 -4.53 5.07
N ASN A 197 -11.01 -4.03 5.11
CA ASN A 197 -10.08 -4.39 6.17
C ASN A 197 -10.40 -3.61 7.45
N SER A 198 -10.49 -4.33 8.56
CA SER A 198 -10.61 -3.73 9.88
C SER A 198 -9.29 -3.13 10.36
N PHE A 199 -9.36 -2.23 11.30
CA PHE A 199 -8.18 -1.71 11.99
C PHE A 199 -7.35 -2.84 12.62
N GLY A 200 -6.08 -2.95 12.22
CA GLY A 200 -5.17 -4.01 12.63
C GLY A 200 -5.19 -5.25 11.75
N GLU A 201 -6.02 -5.30 10.71
CA GLU A 201 -5.94 -6.29 9.64
C GLU A 201 -5.12 -5.73 8.48
N TYR A 202 -4.38 -6.60 7.79
CA TYR A 202 -3.52 -6.24 6.67
C TYR A 202 -3.89 -7.08 5.45
N ALA A 203 -4.00 -6.44 4.29
CA ALA A 203 -4.27 -7.14 3.04
C ALA A 203 -3.21 -8.20 2.75
N GLN A 204 -3.62 -9.35 2.25
CA GLN A 204 -2.74 -10.46 1.91
C GLN A 204 -1.59 -10.03 0.99
N ARG A 205 -1.86 -9.11 0.07
CA ARG A 205 -0.88 -8.61 -0.91
C ARG A 205 0.31 -7.84 -0.30
N ILE A 206 0.22 -7.37 0.95
CA ILE A 206 1.29 -6.62 1.63
C ILE A 206 1.87 -7.35 2.85
N GLN A 207 1.26 -8.43 3.32
CA GLN A 207 1.74 -9.17 4.49
C GLN A 207 3.15 -9.73 4.27
N GLY A 208 4.02 -9.59 5.27
CA GLY A 208 5.41 -10.03 5.23
C GLY A 208 6.34 -9.19 4.34
N LYS A 209 5.82 -8.20 3.61
CA LYS A 209 6.62 -7.33 2.75
C LYS A 209 7.39 -6.32 3.58
N GLU A 210 8.59 -5.98 3.09
CA GLU A 210 9.37 -4.89 3.64
C GLU A 210 8.69 -3.54 3.33
N VAL A 211 8.71 -2.64 4.29
CA VAL A 211 8.09 -1.32 4.19
C VAL A 211 9.08 -0.23 4.59
N LEU A 212 9.16 0.83 3.80
CA LEU A 212 9.95 2.03 4.08
C LEU A 212 9.02 3.10 4.66
N ILE A 213 9.29 3.51 5.91
CA ILE A 213 8.45 4.43 6.69
C ILE A 213 9.15 5.78 6.81
N GLU A 214 8.44 6.84 6.54
CA GLU A 214 8.86 8.22 6.77
C GLU A 214 9.25 8.47 8.23
N ASP A 215 10.41 9.09 8.47
CA ASP A 215 10.87 9.48 9.80
C ASP A 215 11.67 10.80 9.74
N GLY A 216 11.02 11.87 9.32
CA GLY A 216 11.67 13.16 9.09
C GLY A 216 12.74 13.06 8.01
N ASP A 217 13.99 13.41 8.34
CA ASP A 217 15.13 13.28 7.42
C ASP A 217 15.71 11.86 7.36
N LYS A 218 15.21 10.96 8.19
CA LYS A 218 15.55 9.55 8.23
C LYS A 218 14.38 8.71 7.78
N PHE A 219 14.60 7.41 7.65
CA PHE A 219 13.56 6.43 7.37
C PHE A 219 13.72 5.22 8.29
N ILE A 220 12.66 4.45 8.41
CA ILE A 220 12.64 3.17 9.10
C ILE A 220 12.33 2.09 8.06
N LEU A 221 13.14 1.03 8.02
CA LEU A 221 12.77 -0.22 7.34
C LEU A 221 12.15 -1.15 8.37
N ASP A 222 10.98 -1.70 8.03
CA ASP A 222 10.25 -2.64 8.86
C ASP A 222 9.55 -3.67 7.96
N LYS A 223 8.80 -4.58 8.54
CA LYS A 223 7.97 -5.56 7.80
C LYS A 223 6.53 -5.49 8.26
N ILE A 224 5.61 -5.61 7.31
CA ILE A 224 4.20 -5.78 7.64
C ILE A 224 4.02 -7.14 8.34
N PRO A 225 3.35 -7.18 9.50
CA PRO A 225 3.11 -8.44 10.19
C PRO A 225 2.33 -9.41 9.31
N VAL A 226 2.72 -10.69 9.37
CA VAL A 226 1.94 -11.77 8.78
C VAL A 226 0.86 -12.18 9.79
N GLN A 227 -0.38 -12.15 9.37
CA GLN A 227 -1.49 -12.58 10.21
C GLN A 227 -1.56 -14.11 10.26
N ASN A 228 -2.02 -14.63 11.40
CA ASN A 228 -2.21 -16.07 11.52
C ASN A 228 -3.33 -16.52 10.56
N ALA A 229 -3.11 -17.62 9.84
CA ALA A 229 -4.10 -18.18 8.93
C ALA A 229 -5.46 -18.45 9.59
N THR A 230 -5.47 -18.75 10.90
CA THR A 230 -6.70 -18.98 11.69
C THR A 230 -7.55 -17.71 11.86
N THR A 231 -7.07 -16.52 11.51
CA THR A 231 -7.89 -15.31 11.45
C THR A 231 -8.77 -15.26 10.21
N ASN A 232 -8.44 -16.03 9.19
CA ASN A 232 -9.17 -16.12 7.91
C ASN A 232 -10.07 -17.35 7.97
N THR A 233 -11.31 -17.17 8.40
CA THR A 233 -12.23 -18.30 8.57
C THR A 233 -13.52 -18.12 7.81
N GLU A 234 -14.01 -19.23 7.28
CA GLU A 234 -15.38 -19.43 6.84
C GLU A 234 -16.00 -20.53 7.69
N LYS A 235 -17.06 -20.19 8.41
CA LYS A 235 -17.76 -21.14 9.28
C LYS A 235 -19.21 -21.28 8.85
N SER A 236 -19.56 -22.46 8.39
CA SER A 236 -20.90 -22.77 7.92
C SER A 236 -21.66 -23.63 8.94
N ASN A 237 -22.87 -23.22 9.29
CA ASN A 237 -23.83 -24.01 10.04
C ASN A 237 -25.04 -24.24 9.15
N ILE A 238 -25.31 -25.51 8.85
CA ILE A 238 -26.33 -25.90 7.89
C ILE A 238 -27.29 -26.88 8.55
N SER A 239 -28.59 -26.64 8.41
CA SER A 239 -29.65 -27.50 8.91
C SER A 239 -30.68 -27.69 7.82
N TYR A 240 -30.94 -28.96 7.44
CA TYR A 240 -31.90 -29.33 6.42
C TYR A 240 -32.94 -30.33 6.93
N ILE A 241 -34.13 -30.22 6.36
CA ILE A 241 -35.21 -31.25 6.45
C ILE A 241 -35.65 -31.56 5.02
N ILE A 242 -36.09 -32.82 4.82
CA ILE A 242 -36.76 -33.22 3.61
C ILE A 242 -38.27 -33.18 3.90
N ASP A 243 -38.98 -32.39 3.07
CA ASP A 243 -40.43 -32.24 3.17
C ASP A 243 -41.03 -32.45 1.77
N ASN A 244 -41.70 -33.56 1.57
CA ASN A 244 -42.34 -33.93 0.32
C ASN A 244 -41.42 -33.77 -0.91
N GLU A 245 -40.26 -34.41 -0.89
CA GLU A 245 -39.24 -34.36 -1.95
C GLU A 245 -38.55 -32.98 -2.12
N THR A 246 -38.86 -32.03 -1.26
CA THR A 246 -38.24 -30.70 -1.24
C THR A 246 -37.26 -30.60 -0.08
N LEU A 247 -36.04 -30.19 -0.39
CA LEU A 247 -35.03 -29.84 0.66
C LEU A 247 -35.29 -28.46 1.15
N LYS A 248 -35.64 -28.33 2.45
CA LYS A 248 -35.81 -27.06 3.14
C LYS A 248 -34.77 -26.95 4.22
N GLY A 249 -34.20 -25.76 4.41
CA GLY A 249 -33.17 -25.61 5.43
C GLY A 249 -32.79 -24.18 5.74
N LYS A 250 -31.92 -24.04 6.73
CA LYS A 250 -31.27 -22.79 7.13
C LYS A 250 -29.77 -22.95 6.98
N VAL A 251 -29.15 -21.93 6.40
CA VAL A 251 -27.70 -21.82 6.26
C VAL A 251 -27.27 -20.55 6.96
N LYS A 252 -26.31 -20.66 7.86
CA LYS A 252 -25.63 -19.51 8.49
C LYS A 252 -24.15 -19.63 8.16
N ILE A 253 -23.58 -18.62 7.50
CA ILE A 253 -22.16 -18.58 7.18
C ILE A 253 -21.57 -17.33 7.87
N GLU A 254 -20.44 -17.52 8.54
CA GLU A 254 -19.66 -16.45 9.16
C GLU A 254 -18.30 -16.37 8.46
N PHE A 255 -17.95 -15.18 8.01
CA PHE A 255 -16.67 -14.89 7.35
C PHE A 255 -15.83 -13.97 8.23
N LEU A 256 -14.54 -14.26 8.41
CA LEU A 256 -13.58 -13.42 9.12
C LEU A 256 -12.32 -13.20 8.30
N GLY A 257 -11.63 -12.09 8.55
CA GLY A 257 -10.36 -11.72 7.88
C GLY A 257 -10.52 -11.55 6.37
N GLU A 258 -9.59 -12.07 5.58
CA GLU A 258 -9.62 -12.01 4.11
C GLU A 258 -10.84 -12.70 3.50
N SER A 259 -11.33 -13.77 4.12
CA SER A 259 -12.56 -14.44 3.65
C SER A 259 -13.75 -13.48 3.73
N ARG A 260 -13.84 -12.66 4.77
CA ARG A 260 -14.86 -11.60 4.88
C ARG A 260 -14.67 -10.54 3.81
N ALA A 261 -13.45 -10.03 3.62
CA ALA A 261 -13.17 -9.02 2.60
C ALA A 261 -13.52 -9.53 1.21
N SER A 262 -13.10 -10.75 0.85
CA SER A 262 -13.40 -11.39 -0.43
C SER A 262 -14.90 -11.55 -0.66
N PHE A 263 -15.64 -11.98 0.35
CA PHE A 263 -17.10 -12.09 0.26
C PHE A 263 -17.76 -10.72 0.01
N LEU A 264 -17.36 -9.68 0.76
CA LEU A 264 -17.93 -8.33 0.62
C LEU A 264 -17.58 -7.66 -0.72
N TYR A 265 -16.43 -7.98 -1.33
CA TYR A 265 -16.10 -7.51 -2.68
C TYR A 265 -16.92 -8.22 -3.78
N SER A 266 -17.44 -9.41 -3.51
CA SER A 266 -18.22 -10.20 -4.47
C SER A 266 -19.72 -9.89 -4.40
N TYR A 267 -20.17 -9.23 -3.35
CA TYR A 267 -21.58 -8.92 -3.08
C TYR A 267 -21.94 -7.49 -3.52
#